data_e078635ee6a106ac957c6337c83a404b
#
_entry.id   e078635ee6a106ac957c6337c83a404b
#
_cell.length_a   1.000
_cell.length_b   1.000
_cell.length_c   1.000
_cell.angle_alpha   90.00
_cell.angle_beta   90.00
_cell.angle_gamma   90.00
#
_symmetry.space_group_name_H-M   'P 1'
#
loop_
_entity.id
_entity.type
_entity.pdbx_description
1 polymer ?
#
loop_
_entity_poly.entity_id
_entity_poly.type
_entity_poly.pdbx_seq_one_letter_code
_entity_poly.pdbx_strand_id
1 'polypeptide(L)'
;MSLSLYSPPAVFLLGAFSSVPDLVERERPIDSKVSVDESAALMTRVASGEEAALSILLDRWQIPLFRFFHRSLRSHADSEELTQLVFIKLHGSAHRYKPTAKFSTYLFTIARNLLLDEIKRRNRRPVDTVDPAELNMATPARDPRDEIEEALEICLDRLPETHRTALLLRVQRELSYKEIANIMKASESVVKTWIHRARQQARKALDDLHRTSS
;
A
#
# COMPACT_ATOMS: atom_id res chain seq x y z
N MET A 1 -22.33 -25.14 30.36
CA MET A 1 -21.72 -23.81 30.19
C MET A 1 -20.34 -24.05 29.57
N SER A 2 -20.26 -24.05 28.25
CA SER A 2 -19.02 -24.29 27.50
C SER A 2 -18.67 -23.01 26.77
N LEU A 3 -17.63 -22.34 27.26
CA LEU A 3 -17.00 -21.21 26.60
C LEU A 3 -16.25 -21.77 25.36
N SER A 4 -16.85 -21.64 24.19
CA SER A 4 -16.19 -21.86 22.91
C SER A 4 -15.09 -20.80 22.77
N LEU A 5 -13.85 -21.22 22.94
CA LEU A 5 -12.66 -20.46 22.61
C LEU A 5 -12.62 -20.25 21.09
N TYR A 6 -13.13 -19.10 20.64
CA TYR A 6 -12.95 -18.61 19.30
C TYR A 6 -11.48 -18.21 19.15
N SER A 7 -10.68 -19.16 18.64
CA SER A 7 -9.29 -18.89 18.28
C SER A 7 -9.30 -18.10 16.99
N PRO A 8 -8.79 -16.85 16.95
CA PRO A 8 -8.78 -16.08 15.71
C PRO A 8 -7.84 -16.73 14.70
N PRO A 9 -8.10 -16.61 13.39
CA PRO A 9 -7.29 -17.20 12.31
C PRO A 9 -5.92 -16.52 12.11
N ALA A 10 -5.37 -15.93 13.16
CA ALA A 10 -4.05 -15.29 13.13
C ALA A 10 -2.93 -16.26 12.70
N VAL A 11 -3.07 -17.55 13.02
CA VAL A 11 -2.07 -18.56 12.64
C VAL A 11 -2.08 -18.83 11.13
N PHE A 12 -3.24 -18.74 10.49
CA PHE A 12 -3.36 -18.94 9.04
C PHE A 12 -2.78 -17.74 8.26
N LEU A 13 -3.00 -16.53 8.77
CA LEU A 13 -2.43 -15.30 8.19
C LEU A 13 -0.90 -15.26 8.31
N LEU A 14 -0.33 -15.71 9.41
CA LEU A 14 1.14 -15.78 9.60
C LEU A 14 1.80 -16.78 8.64
N GLY A 15 1.17 -17.91 8.33
CA GLY A 15 1.70 -18.90 7.38
C GLY A 15 1.74 -18.40 5.93
N ALA A 16 0.78 -17.58 5.53
CA ALA A 16 0.71 -17.00 4.18
C ALA A 16 1.81 -15.93 3.91
N PHE A 17 2.36 -15.33 4.96
CA PHE A 17 3.41 -14.31 4.87
C PHE A 17 4.84 -14.86 5.04
N SER A 18 5.01 -16.12 5.44
CA SER A 18 6.33 -16.74 5.61
C SER A 18 7.08 -17.01 4.30
N SER A 19 6.48 -16.73 3.15
CA SER A 19 7.06 -16.95 1.83
C SER A 19 6.95 -15.67 1.00
N VAL A 20 7.58 -14.58 1.45
CA VAL A 20 7.81 -13.38 0.66
C VAL A 20 9.31 -13.27 0.34
N PRO A 21 9.84 -14.18 -0.50
CA PRO A 21 11.11 -13.93 -1.12
C PRO A 21 10.83 -13.26 -2.47
N ASP A 22 11.50 -12.16 -2.73
CA ASP A 22 11.70 -11.63 -4.08
C ASP A 22 10.45 -11.09 -4.81
N LEU A 23 9.70 -10.21 -4.15
CA LEU A 23 8.52 -9.58 -4.76
C LEU A 23 8.84 -8.46 -5.77
N VAL A 24 10.12 -8.19 -6.03
CA VAL A 24 10.53 -7.15 -6.98
C VAL A 24 10.40 -7.62 -8.44
N GLU A 25 10.40 -8.93 -8.72
CA GLU A 25 10.61 -9.45 -10.08
C GLU A 25 9.37 -9.98 -10.84
N ARG A 26 8.17 -9.88 -10.33
CA ARG A 26 6.97 -10.30 -11.08
C ARG A 26 5.96 -9.18 -11.24
N GLU A 27 6.26 -8.26 -12.14
CA GLU A 27 5.24 -7.47 -12.81
C GLU A 27 4.35 -8.37 -13.70
N ARG A 28 3.39 -9.08 -13.07
CA ARG A 28 2.20 -9.44 -13.83
C ARG A 28 1.32 -8.19 -13.82
N PRO A 29 1.00 -7.61 -15.00
CA PRO A 29 -0.06 -6.63 -15.05
C PRO A 29 -1.30 -7.33 -14.50
N ILE A 30 -1.80 -6.85 -13.36
CA ILE A 30 -3.12 -7.26 -12.89
C ILE A 30 -4.05 -6.76 -13.97
N ASP A 31 -4.65 -7.71 -14.68
CA ASP A 31 -5.57 -7.43 -15.77
C ASP A 31 -6.63 -6.43 -15.25
N SER A 32 -6.48 -5.18 -15.63
CA SER A 32 -7.28 -4.05 -15.14
C SER A 32 -8.74 -4.15 -15.59
N LYS A 33 -9.06 -5.16 -16.38
CA LYS A 33 -10.41 -5.48 -16.86
C LYS A 33 -11.15 -6.51 -16.01
N VAL A 34 -10.46 -7.20 -15.06
CA VAL A 34 -11.14 -8.12 -14.17
C VAL A 34 -11.75 -7.30 -13.04
N SER A 35 -12.97 -7.11 -13.17
CA SER A 35 -13.98 -6.31 -12.52
C SER A 35 -13.75 -6.00 -11.03
N VAL A 36 -13.91 -4.73 -10.72
CA VAL A 36 -14.17 -4.15 -9.40
C VAL A 36 -15.22 -4.94 -8.60
N ASP A 37 -16.14 -5.61 -9.28
CA ASP A 37 -17.19 -6.42 -8.72
C ASP A 37 -16.72 -7.74 -8.10
N GLU A 38 -15.67 -8.39 -8.63
CA GLU A 38 -15.19 -9.65 -8.07
C GLU A 38 -14.64 -9.52 -6.65
N SER A 39 -13.83 -8.50 -6.37
CA SER A 39 -13.32 -8.31 -5.01
C SER A 39 -14.42 -7.90 -4.03
N ALA A 40 -15.44 -7.19 -4.49
CA ALA A 40 -16.62 -6.88 -3.69
C ALA A 40 -17.45 -8.15 -3.44
N ALA A 41 -17.61 -9.01 -4.45
CA ALA A 41 -18.28 -10.31 -4.31
C ALA A 41 -17.51 -11.24 -3.36
N LEU A 42 -16.19 -11.32 -3.49
CA LEU A 42 -15.32 -12.07 -2.56
C LEU A 42 -15.49 -11.56 -1.13
N MET A 43 -15.50 -10.25 -0.92
CA MET A 43 -15.69 -9.67 0.41
C MET A 43 -17.05 -10.02 1.01
N THR A 44 -18.10 -10.12 0.21
CA THR A 44 -19.42 -10.59 0.67
C THR A 44 -19.36 -12.06 1.10
N ARG A 45 -18.61 -12.90 0.39
CA ARG A 45 -18.37 -14.31 0.76
C ARG A 45 -17.55 -14.43 2.05
N VAL A 46 -16.54 -13.58 2.25
CA VAL A 46 -15.82 -13.48 3.53
C VAL A 46 -16.77 -13.13 4.66
N ALA A 47 -17.71 -12.21 4.42
CA ALA A 47 -18.72 -11.83 5.41
C ALA A 47 -19.67 -13.00 5.79
N SER A 48 -19.90 -13.97 4.90
CA SER A 48 -20.64 -15.20 5.18
C SER A 48 -19.79 -16.33 5.79
N GLY A 49 -18.51 -16.08 6.09
CA GLY A 49 -17.60 -17.02 6.76
C GLY A 49 -16.80 -17.92 5.82
N GLU A 50 -16.74 -17.62 4.53
CA GLU A 50 -15.97 -18.41 3.55
C GLU A 50 -14.48 -18.00 3.56
N GLU A 51 -13.64 -18.80 4.22
CA GLU A 51 -12.20 -18.53 4.35
C GLU A 51 -11.44 -18.56 3.01
N ALA A 52 -11.87 -19.41 2.07
CA ALA A 52 -11.27 -19.47 0.73
C ALA A 52 -11.37 -18.13 -0.02
N ALA A 53 -12.46 -17.38 0.17
CA ALA A 53 -12.62 -16.05 -0.42
C ALA A 53 -11.61 -15.03 0.14
N LEU A 54 -11.25 -15.15 1.42
CA LEU A 54 -10.22 -14.31 2.05
C LEU A 54 -8.83 -14.61 1.45
N SER A 55 -8.50 -15.87 1.23
CA SER A 55 -7.21 -16.24 0.59
C SER A 55 -7.08 -15.62 -0.79
N ILE A 56 -8.15 -15.64 -1.60
CA ILE A 56 -8.14 -15.02 -2.93
C ILE A 56 -7.96 -13.49 -2.84
N LEU A 57 -8.56 -12.84 -1.85
CA LEU A 57 -8.36 -11.41 -1.61
C LEU A 57 -6.92 -11.11 -1.17
N LEU A 58 -6.33 -11.94 -0.30
CA LEU A 58 -4.93 -11.85 0.11
C LEU A 58 -4.01 -11.93 -1.10
N ASP A 59 -4.12 -12.97 -1.93
CA ASP A 59 -3.27 -13.17 -3.11
C ASP A 59 -3.35 -11.98 -4.08
N ARG A 60 -4.53 -11.40 -4.21
CA ARG A 60 -4.79 -10.28 -5.12
C ARG A 60 -4.25 -8.95 -4.60
N TRP A 61 -4.31 -8.70 -3.29
CA TRP A 61 -4.13 -7.36 -2.73
C TRP A 61 -2.90 -7.19 -1.85
N GLN A 62 -2.22 -8.27 -1.41
CA GLN A 62 -1.03 -8.18 -0.55
C GLN A 62 0.10 -7.36 -1.20
N ILE A 63 0.48 -7.69 -2.45
CA ILE A 63 1.57 -6.99 -3.15
C ILE A 63 1.24 -5.50 -3.37
N PRO A 64 0.04 -5.15 -3.87
CA PRO A 64 -0.36 -3.75 -3.99
C PRO A 64 -0.34 -2.95 -2.69
N LEU A 65 -0.79 -3.55 -1.58
CA LEU A 65 -0.76 -2.92 -0.27
C LEU A 65 0.66 -2.76 0.24
N PHE A 66 1.48 -3.82 0.14
CA PHE A 66 2.89 -3.77 0.51
C PHE A 66 3.62 -2.65 -0.23
N ARG A 67 3.50 -2.58 -1.56
CA ARG A 67 4.12 -1.52 -2.36
C ARG A 67 3.64 -0.12 -1.97
N PHE A 68 2.35 0.03 -1.65
CA PHE A 68 1.81 1.30 -1.16
C PHE A 68 2.47 1.74 0.14
N PHE A 69 2.59 0.84 1.13
CA PHE A 69 3.24 1.14 2.39
C PHE A 69 4.74 1.32 2.24
N HIS A 70 5.43 0.47 1.50
CA HIS A 70 6.87 0.54 1.30
C HIS A 70 7.31 1.86 0.67
N ARG A 71 6.61 2.30 -0.38
CA ARG A 71 6.87 3.61 -1.00
C ARG A 71 6.47 4.80 -0.12
N SER A 72 5.66 4.58 0.91
CA SER A 72 5.28 5.62 1.86
C SER A 72 6.21 5.71 3.07
N LEU A 73 6.73 4.57 3.57
CA LEU A 73 7.42 4.46 4.86
C LEU A 73 8.90 4.12 4.76
N ARG A 74 9.36 3.55 3.65
CA ARG A 74 10.76 3.10 3.43
C ARG A 74 11.23 2.06 4.44
N SER A 75 10.35 1.32 5.04
CA SER A 75 10.64 0.24 5.97
C SER A 75 9.93 -1.02 5.50
N HIS A 76 10.70 -2.06 5.23
CA HIS A 76 10.17 -3.36 4.80
C HIS A 76 9.32 -3.97 5.92
N ALA A 77 9.84 -4.00 7.15
CA ALA A 77 9.19 -4.59 8.30
C ALA A 77 7.84 -3.91 8.61
N ASP A 78 7.82 -2.56 8.68
CA ASP A 78 6.57 -1.82 8.92
C ASP A 78 5.58 -2.00 7.76
N SER A 79 6.07 -2.14 6.53
CA SER A 79 5.20 -2.36 5.36
C SER A 79 4.53 -3.72 5.38
N GLU A 80 5.24 -4.76 5.81
CA GLU A 80 4.67 -6.09 6.04
C GLU A 80 3.64 -6.07 7.16
N GLU A 81 4.00 -5.48 8.32
CA GLU A 81 3.10 -5.36 9.47
C GLU A 81 1.80 -4.64 9.09
N LEU A 82 1.90 -3.48 8.45
CA LEU A 82 0.71 -2.72 8.06
C LEU A 82 -0.13 -3.44 7.00
N THR A 83 0.51 -4.18 6.09
CA THR A 83 -0.22 -5.01 5.12
C THR A 83 -1.03 -6.10 5.83
N GLN A 84 -0.45 -6.80 6.79
CA GLN A 84 -1.15 -7.78 7.62
C GLN A 84 -2.30 -7.15 8.40
N LEU A 85 -2.06 -5.99 9.02
CA LEU A 85 -3.07 -5.26 9.77
C LEU A 85 -4.27 -4.83 8.91
N VAL A 86 -4.06 -4.51 7.62
CA VAL A 86 -5.17 -4.24 6.69
C VAL A 86 -6.08 -5.45 6.59
N PHE A 87 -5.53 -6.66 6.38
CA PHE A 87 -6.33 -7.87 6.24
C PHE A 87 -7.01 -8.30 7.54
N ILE A 88 -6.36 -8.12 8.67
CA ILE A 88 -6.97 -8.35 9.99
C ILE A 88 -8.19 -7.42 10.19
N LYS A 89 -8.04 -6.12 9.87
CA LYS A 89 -9.16 -5.16 9.94
C LYS A 89 -10.25 -5.46 8.92
N LEU A 90 -9.86 -5.86 7.70
CA LEU A 90 -10.78 -6.27 6.65
C LEU A 90 -11.65 -7.44 7.12
N HIS A 91 -11.04 -8.51 7.60
CA HIS A 91 -11.72 -9.68 8.12
C HIS A 91 -12.62 -9.33 9.31
N GLY A 92 -12.10 -8.61 10.31
CA GLY A 92 -12.86 -8.21 11.48
C GLY A 92 -14.07 -7.29 11.18
N SER A 93 -14.04 -6.58 10.06
CA SER A 93 -15.13 -5.70 9.62
C SER A 93 -16.01 -6.31 8.53
N ALA A 94 -15.75 -7.54 8.10
CA ALA A 94 -16.42 -8.18 6.97
C ALA A 94 -17.95 -8.20 7.12
N HIS A 95 -18.46 -8.52 8.29
CA HIS A 95 -19.90 -8.57 8.59
C HIS A 95 -20.62 -7.21 8.44
N ARG A 96 -19.87 -6.10 8.44
CA ARG A 96 -20.41 -4.74 8.26
C ARG A 96 -20.17 -4.19 6.86
N TYR A 97 -19.46 -4.95 6.01
CA TYR A 97 -19.16 -4.50 4.67
C TYR A 97 -20.43 -4.32 3.83
N LYS A 98 -20.53 -3.17 3.18
CA LYS A 98 -21.59 -2.86 2.22
C LYS A 98 -20.93 -2.40 0.92
N PRO A 99 -21.23 -3.02 -0.23
CA PRO A 99 -20.62 -2.70 -1.52
C PRO A 99 -21.20 -1.39 -2.11
N THR A 100 -21.09 -0.29 -1.38
CA THR A 100 -21.58 1.04 -1.81
C THR A 100 -20.57 1.79 -2.68
N ALA A 101 -19.33 1.31 -2.74
CA ALA A 101 -18.24 1.85 -3.54
C ALA A 101 -17.34 0.71 -4.03
N LYS A 102 -16.37 1.01 -4.90
CA LYS A 102 -15.38 0.01 -5.33
C LYS A 102 -14.66 -0.57 -4.12
N PHE A 103 -14.41 -1.90 -4.15
CA PHE A 103 -13.67 -2.56 -3.08
C PHE A 103 -12.29 -1.93 -2.83
N SER A 104 -11.59 -1.55 -3.90
CA SER A 104 -10.30 -0.84 -3.78
C SER A 104 -10.39 0.45 -2.97
N THR A 105 -11.48 1.22 -3.13
CA THR A 105 -11.70 2.44 -2.34
C THR A 105 -11.85 2.12 -0.85
N TYR A 106 -12.60 1.07 -0.52
CA TYR A 106 -12.76 0.60 0.86
C TYR A 106 -11.43 0.12 1.44
N LEU A 107 -10.71 -0.74 0.71
CA LEU A 107 -9.43 -1.31 1.12
C LEU A 107 -8.38 -0.22 1.38
N PHE A 108 -8.19 0.69 0.42
CA PHE A 108 -7.22 1.78 0.57
C PHE A 108 -7.63 2.85 1.57
N THR A 109 -8.92 2.94 1.95
CA THR A 109 -9.33 3.75 3.09
C THR A 109 -8.79 3.16 4.40
N ILE A 110 -8.84 1.84 4.57
CA ILE A 110 -8.24 1.15 5.73
C ILE A 110 -6.72 1.37 5.72
N ALA A 111 -6.08 1.11 4.58
CA ALA A 111 -4.63 1.24 4.44
C ALA A 111 -4.14 2.67 4.75
N ARG A 112 -4.80 3.70 4.21
CA ARG A 112 -4.45 5.09 4.50
C ARG A 112 -4.59 5.45 5.97
N ASN A 113 -5.63 5.00 6.63
CA ASN A 113 -5.80 5.28 8.05
C ASN A 113 -4.67 4.66 8.88
N LEU A 114 -4.28 3.40 8.59
CA LEU A 114 -3.13 2.76 9.22
C LEU A 114 -1.82 3.51 8.93
N LEU A 115 -1.60 3.93 7.69
CA LEU A 115 -0.43 4.73 7.32
C LEU A 115 -0.34 6.02 8.13
N LEU A 116 -1.44 6.75 8.27
CA LEU A 116 -1.47 7.99 9.04
C LEU A 116 -1.20 7.76 10.53
N ASP A 117 -1.72 6.68 11.09
CA ASP A 117 -1.48 6.33 12.49
C ASP A 117 0.00 5.98 12.71
N GLU A 118 0.61 5.27 11.77
CA GLU A 118 2.03 4.94 11.80
C GLU A 118 2.92 6.19 11.68
N ILE A 119 2.64 7.09 10.75
CA ILE A 119 3.36 8.36 10.61
C ILE A 119 3.26 9.18 11.89
N LYS A 120 2.09 9.25 12.51
CA LYS A 120 1.91 9.92 13.80
C LYS A 120 2.70 9.24 14.91
N ARG A 121 2.77 7.90 14.92
CA ARG A 121 3.55 7.11 15.88
C ARG A 121 5.04 7.43 15.76
N ARG A 122 5.58 7.44 14.53
CA ARG A 122 6.97 7.79 14.26
C ARG A 122 7.31 9.21 14.69
N ASN A 123 6.45 10.17 14.36
CA ASN A 123 6.66 11.58 14.74
C ASN A 123 6.62 11.85 16.25
N ARG A 124 6.04 10.95 17.05
CA ARG A 124 5.99 11.07 18.52
C ARG A 124 7.18 10.41 19.22
N ARG A 125 7.89 9.48 18.57
CA ARG A 125 9.11 8.91 19.11
C ARG A 125 10.23 9.93 18.97
N PRO A 126 10.95 10.30 20.06
CA PRO A 126 12.20 11.03 19.92
C PRO A 126 13.11 10.20 19.01
N VAL A 127 13.97 10.89 18.25
CA VAL A 127 14.91 10.28 17.31
C VAL A 127 15.90 9.40 18.09
N ASP A 128 15.48 8.19 18.45
CA ASP A 128 16.38 7.14 18.87
C ASP A 128 16.50 6.15 17.72
N THR A 129 17.65 6.25 17.08
CA THR A 129 18.23 5.29 16.15
C THR A 129 17.40 4.93 14.91
N VAL A 130 17.66 5.66 13.83
CA VAL A 130 17.70 5.04 12.50
C VAL A 130 18.73 3.91 12.61
N ASP A 131 18.30 2.66 12.50
CA ASP A 131 19.21 1.53 12.48
C ASP A 131 20.08 1.66 11.20
N PRO A 132 21.43 1.87 11.33
CA PRO A 132 22.29 2.01 10.15
C PRO A 132 22.35 0.74 9.30
N ALA A 133 21.78 -0.37 9.77
CA ALA A 133 21.81 -1.65 9.08
C ALA A 133 20.89 -1.70 7.83
N GLU A 134 19.89 -0.83 7.70
CA GLU A 134 19.08 -0.74 6.48
C GLU A 134 19.79 0.00 5.31
N LEU A 135 20.93 0.65 5.57
CA LEU A 135 21.70 1.42 4.58
C LEU A 135 22.78 0.62 3.84
N ASN A 136 23.01 -0.65 4.21
CA ASN A 136 24.11 -1.45 3.66
C ASN A 136 23.63 -2.83 3.18
N MET A 137 22.83 -2.86 2.14
CA MET A 137 22.85 -4.04 1.26
C MET A 137 23.83 -3.76 0.12
N ALA A 138 24.95 -4.49 0.12
CA ALA A 138 25.98 -4.44 -0.90
C ALA A 138 25.33 -4.59 -2.28
N THR A 139 25.58 -3.61 -3.12
CA THR A 139 25.05 -3.46 -4.47
C THR A 139 25.76 -4.45 -5.41
N PRO A 140 25.06 -5.45 -5.97
CA PRO A 140 25.51 -6.08 -7.22
C PRO A 140 25.41 -5.05 -8.35
N ALA A 141 26.06 -5.33 -9.48
CA ALA A 141 26.14 -4.44 -10.64
C ALA A 141 24.81 -3.69 -10.90
N ARG A 142 24.86 -2.35 -10.85
CA ARG A 142 23.67 -1.49 -10.99
C ARG A 142 23.04 -1.67 -12.37
N ASP A 143 21.82 -2.16 -12.38
CA ASP A 143 20.95 -2.08 -13.55
C ASP A 143 20.50 -0.60 -13.71
N PRO A 144 20.46 -0.03 -14.92
CA PRO A 144 19.88 1.30 -15.14
C PRO A 144 18.46 1.47 -14.59
N ARG A 145 17.73 0.39 -14.37
CA ARG A 145 16.41 0.38 -13.73
C ARG A 145 16.51 0.73 -12.24
N ASP A 146 17.56 0.27 -11.57
CA ASP A 146 17.78 0.54 -10.13
C ASP A 146 18.04 2.03 -9.90
N GLU A 147 18.74 2.70 -10.80
CA GLU A 147 18.98 4.14 -10.72
C GLU A 147 17.70 4.95 -10.86
N ILE A 148 16.81 4.55 -11.77
CA ILE A 148 15.53 5.20 -11.97
C ILE A 148 14.62 4.96 -10.75
N GLU A 149 14.63 3.77 -10.17
CA GLU A 149 13.84 3.43 -8.99
C GLU A 149 14.35 4.19 -7.77
N GLU A 150 15.66 4.24 -7.53
CA GLU A 150 16.30 5.05 -6.48
C GLU A 150 15.95 6.54 -6.62
N ALA A 151 16.01 7.06 -7.83
CA ALA A 151 15.66 8.44 -8.13
C ALA A 151 14.18 8.75 -7.86
N LEU A 152 13.29 7.86 -8.27
CA LEU A 152 11.86 7.97 -7.99
C LEU A 152 11.62 7.95 -6.48
N GLU A 153 12.32 7.11 -5.78
CA GLU A 153 12.23 6.98 -4.33
C GLU A 153 12.69 8.26 -3.62
N ILE A 154 13.85 8.82 -3.99
CA ILE A 154 14.35 10.10 -3.46
C ILE A 154 13.34 11.21 -3.74
N CYS A 155 12.73 11.20 -4.92
CA CYS A 155 11.70 12.17 -5.26
C CYS A 155 10.45 12.02 -4.37
N LEU A 156 9.98 10.79 -4.15
CA LEU A 156 8.82 10.53 -3.30
C LEU A 156 9.05 11.00 -1.86
N ASP A 157 10.28 10.87 -1.34
CA ASP A 157 10.63 11.31 0.02
C ASP A 157 10.55 12.83 0.21
N ARG A 158 10.86 13.58 -0.84
CA ARG A 158 10.76 15.05 -0.82
C ARG A 158 9.33 15.56 -0.93
N LEU A 159 8.37 14.69 -1.27
CA LEU A 159 6.96 15.09 -1.35
C LEU A 159 6.33 15.18 0.04
N PRO A 160 5.48 16.20 0.28
CA PRO A 160 4.56 16.18 1.42
C PRO A 160 3.75 14.88 1.43
N GLU A 161 3.47 14.33 2.61
CA GLU A 161 2.75 13.05 2.78
C GLU A 161 1.45 13.00 1.95
N THR A 162 0.66 14.06 1.96
CA THR A 162 -0.60 14.13 1.21
C THR A 162 -0.41 14.05 -0.30
N HIS A 163 0.65 14.69 -0.83
CA HIS A 163 1.00 14.65 -2.26
C HIS A 163 1.50 13.27 -2.67
N ARG A 164 2.38 12.67 -1.84
CA ARG A 164 2.91 11.31 -2.03
C ARG A 164 1.77 10.30 -2.05
N THR A 165 0.94 10.29 -1.02
CA THR A 165 -0.20 9.36 -0.90
C THR A 165 -1.18 9.50 -2.07
N ALA A 166 -1.55 10.73 -2.46
CA ALA A 166 -2.44 10.96 -3.60
C ALA A 166 -1.85 10.44 -4.92
N LEU A 167 -0.54 10.66 -5.14
CA LEU A 167 0.17 10.16 -6.32
C LEU A 167 0.22 8.63 -6.33
N LEU A 168 0.59 7.99 -5.22
CA LEU A 168 0.67 6.53 -5.11
C LEU A 168 -0.69 5.87 -5.35
N LEU A 169 -1.76 6.40 -4.79
CA LEU A 169 -3.11 5.91 -5.04
C LEU A 169 -3.49 6.02 -6.53
N ARG A 170 -3.11 7.12 -7.19
CA ARG A 170 -3.42 7.34 -8.61
C ARG A 170 -2.66 6.41 -9.54
N VAL A 171 -1.37 6.20 -9.30
CA VAL A 171 -0.49 5.43 -10.18
C VAL A 171 -0.65 3.94 -9.96
N GLN A 172 -0.63 3.47 -8.71
CA GLN A 172 -0.65 2.03 -8.42
C GLN A 172 -2.01 1.37 -8.67
N ARG A 173 -3.12 2.12 -8.61
CA ARG A 173 -4.46 1.55 -8.63
C ARG A 173 -5.41 2.18 -9.62
N GLU A 174 -4.93 3.11 -10.42
CA GLU A 174 -5.75 3.81 -11.42
C GLU A 174 -7.07 4.35 -10.84
N LEU A 175 -7.04 4.70 -9.54
CA LEU A 175 -8.20 5.27 -8.86
C LEU A 175 -8.55 6.63 -9.48
N SER A 176 -9.83 6.89 -9.68
CA SER A 176 -10.31 8.19 -10.13
C SER A 176 -10.05 9.27 -9.07
N TYR A 177 -9.99 10.52 -9.48
CA TYR A 177 -9.84 11.64 -8.53
C TYR A 177 -10.93 11.65 -7.46
N LYS A 178 -12.16 11.29 -7.82
CA LYS A 178 -13.29 11.18 -6.88
C LYS A 178 -13.07 10.08 -5.84
N GLU A 179 -12.57 8.93 -6.26
CA GLU A 179 -12.27 7.81 -5.36
C GLU A 179 -11.13 8.16 -4.40
N ILE A 180 -10.07 8.80 -4.91
CA ILE A 180 -8.95 9.29 -4.08
C ILE A 180 -9.44 10.36 -3.10
N ALA A 181 -10.31 11.27 -3.53
CA ALA A 181 -10.91 12.30 -2.68
C ALA A 181 -11.68 11.66 -1.50
N ASN A 182 -12.43 10.60 -1.77
CA ASN A 182 -13.14 9.83 -0.73
C ASN A 182 -12.14 9.16 0.25
N ILE A 183 -11.09 8.50 -0.26
CA ILE A 183 -10.05 7.86 0.55
C ILE A 183 -9.34 8.91 1.42
N MET A 184 -9.00 10.06 0.85
CA MET A 184 -8.20 11.08 1.51
C MET A 184 -9.03 12.07 2.33
N LYS A 185 -10.37 11.98 2.28
CA LYS A 185 -11.31 12.90 2.93
C LYS A 185 -11.05 14.36 2.53
N ALA A 186 -10.85 14.57 1.23
CA ALA A 186 -10.55 15.87 0.62
C ALA A 186 -11.49 16.13 -0.55
N SER A 187 -11.49 17.37 -1.08
CA SER A 187 -12.21 17.66 -2.32
C SER A 187 -11.45 17.16 -3.55
N GLU A 188 -12.17 16.84 -4.61
CA GLU A 188 -11.55 16.37 -5.86
C GLU A 188 -10.58 17.41 -6.46
N SER A 189 -10.89 18.68 -6.34
CA SER A 189 -10.02 19.79 -6.80
C SER A 189 -8.69 19.83 -6.05
N VAL A 190 -8.72 19.61 -4.75
CA VAL A 190 -7.53 19.54 -3.89
C VAL A 190 -6.67 18.32 -4.28
N VAL A 191 -7.28 17.16 -4.48
CA VAL A 191 -6.57 15.94 -4.93
C VAL A 191 -5.91 16.15 -6.29
N LYS A 192 -6.60 16.76 -7.25
CA LYS A 192 -6.02 17.12 -8.56
C LYS A 192 -4.78 17.99 -8.40
N THR A 193 -4.84 18.97 -7.50
CA THR A 193 -3.71 19.87 -7.21
C THR A 193 -2.54 19.10 -6.59
N TRP A 194 -2.79 18.23 -5.62
CA TRP A 194 -1.74 17.42 -5.00
C TRP A 194 -1.03 16.51 -6.00
N ILE A 195 -1.80 15.80 -6.84
CA ILE A 195 -1.24 14.92 -7.87
C ILE A 195 -0.47 15.72 -8.92
N HIS A 196 -0.98 16.88 -9.35
CA HIS A 196 -0.29 17.72 -10.31
C HIS A 196 1.07 18.20 -9.76
N ARG A 197 1.10 18.72 -8.53
CA ARG A 197 2.34 19.16 -7.88
C ARG A 197 3.33 18.00 -7.67
N ALA A 198 2.85 16.85 -7.25
CA ALA A 198 3.68 15.65 -7.09
C ALA A 198 4.33 15.23 -8.41
N ARG A 199 3.57 15.23 -9.51
CA ARG A 199 4.10 14.90 -10.85
C ARG A 199 5.13 15.92 -11.35
N GLN A 200 4.91 17.21 -11.09
CA GLN A 200 5.88 18.25 -11.46
C GLN A 200 7.22 18.05 -10.71
N GLN A 201 7.17 17.77 -9.42
CA GLN A 201 8.36 17.52 -8.61
C GLN A 201 9.08 16.25 -9.06
N ALA A 202 8.34 15.16 -9.36
CA ALA A 202 8.91 13.92 -9.88
C ALA A 202 9.61 14.13 -11.21
N ARG A 203 8.98 14.85 -12.14
CA ARG A 203 9.59 15.18 -13.44
C ARG A 203 10.89 15.95 -13.27
N LYS A 204 10.87 16.99 -12.43
CA LYS A 204 12.07 17.80 -12.18
C LYS A 204 13.23 16.95 -11.63
N ALA A 205 12.94 16.07 -10.68
CA ALA A 205 13.96 15.19 -10.10
C ALA A 205 14.57 14.24 -11.14
N LEU A 206 13.75 13.68 -12.04
CA LEU A 206 14.23 12.83 -13.14
C LEU A 206 15.05 13.63 -14.16
N ASP A 207 14.64 14.85 -14.51
CA ASP A 207 15.38 15.71 -15.45
C ASP A 207 16.76 16.11 -14.86
N ASP A 208 16.84 16.37 -13.56
CA ASP A 208 18.10 16.70 -12.86
C ASP A 208 19.07 15.51 -12.86
N LEU A 209 18.57 14.27 -12.72
CA LEU A 209 19.37 13.05 -12.79
C LEU A 209 19.96 12.83 -14.19
N HIS A 210 19.15 12.95 -15.24
CA HIS A 210 19.65 12.81 -16.61
C HIS A 210 20.75 13.82 -16.95
N ARG A 211 20.71 15.03 -16.36
CA ARG A 211 21.77 16.04 -16.53
C ARG A 211 23.06 15.69 -15.79
N THR A 212 22.98 14.97 -14.69
CA THR A 212 24.13 14.61 -13.86
C THR A 212 24.84 13.35 -14.40
N SER A 213 24.12 12.53 -15.18
CA SER A 213 24.63 11.29 -15.80
C SER A 213 25.17 11.49 -17.23
N SER A 214 25.09 12.71 -17.79
CA SER A 214 25.63 13.10 -19.11
C SER A 214 26.88 13.94 -18.98
#